data_edc340521e4324950055743c52a80fe9
#
_entry.id   edc340521e4324950055743c52a80fe9
#
_cell.length_a   1.000
_cell.length_b   1.000
_cell.length_c   1.000
_cell.angle_alpha   90.00
_cell.angle_beta   90.00
_cell.angle_gamma   90.00
#
_symmetry.space_group_name_H-M   'P 1'
#
loop_
_entity.id
_entity.type
_entity.pdbx_description
1 polymer ?
#
loop_
_entity_poly.entity_id
_entity_poly.type
_entity_poly.pdbx_seq_one_letter_code
_entity_poly.pdbx_strand_id
1 'polypeptide(L)'
;VTVAGQAVPALAYPRLTGQPELGDRVLLNTSALDLGLGTGGYALVVAIPDRLPPDLAGPGHLIKARYTPLQACVPGADEQGSAFHDVLREADDLAGLPVVVADLHSALPAILAGYRAGRAGPSPRIAYVMLDSGALPAWFSRSAAALAEAGWLAGTVSVGQAFGGDLEAVSLHSGLLAARHV
;
A
#
# COMPACT_ATOMS: atom_id res chain seq x y z
N VAL A 1 -13.60 13.61 -13.51
CA VAL A 1 -14.68 12.98 -14.29
C VAL A 1 -15.95 13.79 -14.23
N THR A 2 -16.90 13.55 -15.15
CA THR A 2 -18.23 14.17 -15.12
C THR A 2 -19.27 13.10 -14.82
N VAL A 3 -20.08 13.34 -13.79
CA VAL A 3 -21.19 12.46 -13.37
C VAL A 3 -22.47 13.30 -13.40
N ALA A 4 -23.47 12.89 -14.19
CA ALA A 4 -24.73 13.63 -14.35
C ALA A 4 -24.55 15.15 -14.62
N GLY A 5 -23.54 15.52 -15.40
CA GLY A 5 -23.22 16.91 -15.73
C GLY A 5 -22.39 17.67 -14.68
N GLN A 6 -22.06 17.05 -13.56
CA GLN A 6 -21.25 17.66 -12.50
C GLN A 6 -19.82 17.13 -12.52
N ALA A 7 -18.84 18.00 -12.29
CA ALA A 7 -17.44 17.62 -12.14
C ALA A 7 -17.21 16.97 -10.77
N VAL A 8 -16.67 15.74 -10.77
CA VAL A 8 -16.36 14.97 -9.58
C VAL A 8 -14.89 14.58 -9.61
N PRO A 9 -14.12 14.85 -8.54
CA PRO A 9 -12.79 14.31 -8.41
C PRO A 9 -12.81 12.78 -8.42
N ALA A 10 -11.89 12.14 -9.17
CA ALA A 10 -11.81 10.70 -9.20
C ALA A 10 -10.35 10.24 -9.12
N LEU A 11 -10.14 9.11 -8.47
CA LEU A 11 -8.86 8.44 -8.32
C LEU A 11 -8.86 7.15 -9.13
N ALA A 12 -7.83 6.94 -9.92
CA ALA A 12 -7.56 5.68 -10.59
C ALA A 12 -6.24 5.10 -10.12
N TYR A 13 -6.14 3.77 -10.12
CA TYR A 13 -4.89 3.02 -9.97
C TYR A 13 -4.53 2.42 -11.33
N PRO A 14 -3.68 3.08 -12.15
CA PRO A 14 -3.42 2.66 -13.53
C PRO A 14 -2.98 1.21 -13.67
N ARG A 15 -2.27 0.67 -12.69
CA ARG A 15 -1.87 -0.74 -12.67
C ARG A 15 -3.05 -1.72 -12.54
N LEU A 16 -4.20 -1.26 -12.01
CA LEU A 16 -5.40 -2.09 -11.84
C LEU A 16 -6.46 -1.81 -12.89
N THR A 17 -6.62 -0.54 -13.27
CA THR A 17 -7.76 -0.07 -14.08
C THR A 17 -7.35 0.37 -15.49
N GLY A 18 -6.05 0.45 -15.77
CA GLY A 18 -5.51 1.19 -16.92
C GLY A 18 -5.42 2.68 -16.63
N GLN A 19 -4.63 3.40 -17.46
CA GLN A 19 -4.48 4.86 -17.36
C GLN A 19 -5.68 5.54 -18.03
N PRO A 20 -6.53 6.31 -17.28
CA PRO A 20 -7.62 7.06 -17.87
C PRO A 20 -7.12 8.19 -18.79
N GLU A 21 -7.83 8.41 -19.86
CA GLU A 21 -7.59 9.48 -20.83
C GLU A 21 -8.82 10.37 -21.00
N LEU A 22 -8.62 11.55 -21.58
CA LEU A 22 -9.74 12.45 -21.88
C LEU A 22 -10.66 11.81 -22.92
N GLY A 23 -11.95 11.76 -22.59
CA GLY A 23 -12.97 11.14 -23.43
C GLY A 23 -13.31 9.70 -23.04
N ASP A 24 -12.53 9.07 -22.15
CA ASP A 24 -12.86 7.74 -21.65
C ASP A 24 -14.19 7.75 -20.87
N ARG A 25 -14.98 6.72 -21.09
CA ARG A 25 -16.09 6.35 -20.23
C ARG A 25 -15.55 5.45 -19.13
N VAL A 26 -15.83 5.78 -17.87
CA VAL A 26 -15.33 5.04 -16.70
C VAL A 26 -16.47 4.55 -15.83
N LEU A 27 -16.29 3.39 -15.22
CA LEU A 27 -17.13 2.93 -14.11
C LEU A 27 -16.56 3.48 -12.81
N LEU A 28 -17.44 4.01 -11.96
CA LEU A 28 -17.06 4.62 -10.69
C LEU A 28 -17.71 3.91 -9.50
N ASN A 29 -16.97 3.77 -8.42
CA ASN A 29 -17.53 3.54 -7.10
C ASN A 29 -17.61 4.90 -6.38
N THR A 30 -18.82 5.35 -6.09
CA THR A 30 -19.11 6.62 -5.41
C THR A 30 -19.60 6.44 -3.99
N SER A 31 -19.78 5.19 -3.51
CA SER A 31 -20.47 4.89 -2.25
C SER A 31 -19.91 5.66 -1.06
N ALA A 32 -18.61 5.70 -0.91
CA ALA A 32 -17.99 6.40 0.21
C ALA A 32 -18.04 7.93 0.04
N LEU A 33 -17.99 8.42 -1.21
CA LEU A 33 -18.15 9.85 -1.53
C LEU A 33 -19.58 10.31 -1.22
N ASP A 34 -20.59 9.55 -1.65
CA ASP A 34 -21.99 9.85 -1.44
C ASP A 34 -22.38 9.86 0.04
N LEU A 35 -21.72 9.02 0.84
CA LEU A 35 -21.91 8.94 2.30
C LEU A 35 -21.04 9.93 3.08
N GLY A 36 -20.20 10.72 2.42
CA GLY A 36 -19.26 11.64 3.10
C GLY A 36 -18.19 10.93 3.93
N LEU A 37 -17.86 9.67 3.59
CA LEU A 37 -16.84 8.90 4.29
C LEU A 37 -15.43 9.25 3.78
N GLY A 38 -14.43 8.93 4.59
CA GLY A 38 -13.04 9.37 4.45
C GLY A 38 -12.25 8.79 3.27
N THR A 39 -12.73 8.99 2.04
CA THR A 39 -11.98 8.65 0.82
C THR A 39 -11.19 9.84 0.24
N GLY A 40 -10.94 10.87 1.05
CA GLY A 40 -10.27 12.08 0.58
C GLY A 40 -11.08 12.90 -0.43
N GLY A 41 -12.39 12.64 -0.58
CA GLY A 41 -13.29 13.34 -1.52
C GLY A 41 -13.21 12.83 -2.96
N TYR A 42 -12.72 11.60 -3.18
CA TYR A 42 -12.61 11.01 -4.51
C TYR A 42 -13.64 9.90 -4.73
N ALA A 43 -14.26 9.87 -5.92
CA ALA A 43 -14.81 8.66 -6.48
C ALA A 43 -13.67 7.72 -6.91
N LEU A 44 -13.86 6.42 -6.83
CA LEU A 44 -12.84 5.46 -7.25
C LEU A 44 -13.17 4.90 -8.63
N VAL A 45 -12.22 4.96 -9.57
CA VAL A 45 -12.35 4.33 -10.88
C VAL A 45 -12.24 2.82 -10.71
N VAL A 46 -13.27 2.10 -11.15
CA VAL A 46 -13.33 0.64 -11.11
C VAL A 46 -12.79 0.04 -12.41
N ALA A 47 -13.17 0.63 -13.55
CA ALA A 47 -12.75 0.16 -14.86
C ALA A 47 -12.91 1.24 -15.93
N ILE A 48 -12.21 1.08 -17.04
CA ILE A 48 -12.42 1.74 -18.32
C ILE A 48 -12.99 0.69 -19.27
N PRO A 49 -14.35 0.55 -19.40
CA PRO A 49 -14.95 -0.62 -20.05
C PRO A 49 -14.55 -0.82 -21.51
N ASP A 50 -14.29 0.29 -22.20
CA ASP A 50 -13.96 0.26 -23.63
C ASP A 50 -12.46 0.01 -23.87
N ARG A 51 -11.63 -0.02 -22.80
CA ARG A 51 -10.18 -0.19 -22.85
C ARG A 51 -9.64 -0.81 -21.56
N LEU A 52 -9.89 -2.11 -21.41
CA LEU A 52 -9.41 -2.85 -20.25
C LEU A 52 -7.88 -2.89 -20.20
N PRO A 53 -7.27 -2.87 -19.02
CA PRO A 53 -5.83 -3.03 -18.88
C PRO A 53 -5.41 -4.44 -19.33
N PRO A 54 -4.13 -4.63 -19.72
CA PRO A 54 -3.60 -5.98 -19.93
C PRO A 54 -3.65 -6.77 -18.61
N ASP A 55 -3.68 -8.09 -18.73
CA ASP A 55 -3.61 -8.97 -17.57
C ASP A 55 -2.35 -8.65 -16.74
N LEU A 56 -2.53 -8.62 -15.43
CA LEU A 56 -1.41 -8.48 -14.49
C LEU A 56 -0.61 -9.78 -14.45
N ALA A 57 0.18 -10.02 -15.48
CA ALA A 57 1.18 -11.08 -15.50
C ALA A 57 2.44 -10.58 -14.81
N GLY A 58 2.63 -10.92 -13.55
CA GLY A 58 3.83 -10.60 -12.77
C GLY A 58 4.43 -11.85 -12.15
N PRO A 59 5.71 -11.82 -11.76
CA PRO A 59 6.26 -12.85 -10.90
C PRO A 59 5.53 -12.81 -9.54
N GLY A 60 5.41 -13.95 -8.91
CA GLY A 60 4.85 -14.08 -7.57
C GLY A 60 3.58 -14.93 -7.53
N HIS A 61 3.26 -15.38 -6.32
CA HIS A 61 2.13 -16.28 -6.06
C HIS A 61 1.22 -15.76 -4.94
N LEU A 62 1.53 -14.56 -4.40
CA LEU A 62 0.74 -13.96 -3.34
C LEU A 62 -0.40 -13.13 -3.94
N ILE A 63 -1.64 -13.54 -3.68
CA ILE A 63 -2.84 -12.83 -4.13
C ILE A 63 -3.30 -11.86 -3.04
N LYS A 64 -3.34 -10.59 -3.36
CA LYS A 64 -3.83 -9.50 -2.51
C LYS A 64 -5.19 -9.00 -3.00
N ALA A 65 -5.98 -8.36 -2.12
CA ALA A 65 -7.38 -8.02 -2.37
C ALA A 65 -8.17 -9.22 -2.92
N ARG A 66 -7.95 -10.39 -2.31
CA ARG A 66 -8.50 -11.68 -2.74
C ARG A 66 -10.03 -11.66 -2.83
N TYR A 67 -10.55 -12.39 -3.80
CA TYR A 67 -12.00 -12.54 -4.05
C TYR A 67 -12.70 -11.22 -4.42
N THR A 68 -11.96 -10.23 -4.87
CA THR A 68 -12.49 -8.99 -5.42
C THR A 68 -12.12 -8.85 -6.90
N PRO A 69 -12.85 -8.03 -7.68
CA PRO A 69 -12.48 -7.75 -9.08
C PRO A 69 -11.11 -7.07 -9.24
N LEU A 70 -10.57 -6.51 -8.16
CA LEU A 70 -9.29 -5.79 -8.15
C LEU A 70 -8.17 -6.61 -7.53
N GLN A 71 -8.33 -7.92 -7.38
CA GLN A 71 -7.27 -8.78 -6.86
C GLN A 71 -6.00 -8.63 -7.68
N ALA A 72 -4.87 -8.61 -7.00
CA ALA A 72 -3.55 -8.46 -7.60
C ALA A 72 -2.64 -9.61 -7.18
N CYS A 73 -1.90 -10.17 -8.15
CA CYS A 73 -0.82 -11.11 -7.88
C CYS A 73 0.48 -10.33 -7.68
N VAL A 74 1.15 -10.56 -6.57
CA VAL A 74 2.39 -9.87 -6.20
C VAL A 74 3.43 -10.87 -5.70
N PRO A 75 4.75 -10.57 -5.81
CA PRO A 75 5.78 -11.41 -5.22
C PRO A 75 5.79 -11.25 -3.69
N GLY A 76 5.68 -12.35 -2.97
CA GLY A 76 5.89 -12.37 -1.52
C GLY A 76 7.36 -12.15 -1.15
N ALA A 77 7.62 -11.47 -0.05
CA ALA A 77 8.99 -11.24 0.42
C ALA A 77 9.74 -12.54 0.72
N ASP A 78 9.03 -13.60 1.06
CA ASP A 78 9.53 -14.94 1.40
C ASP A 78 9.52 -15.93 0.22
N GLU A 79 9.07 -15.54 -0.97
CA GLU A 79 9.07 -16.40 -2.16
C GLU A 79 10.48 -16.69 -2.67
N GLN A 80 10.66 -17.83 -3.36
CA GLN A 80 11.96 -18.28 -3.89
C GLN A 80 12.65 -17.27 -4.81
N GLY A 81 11.89 -16.42 -5.49
CA GLY A 81 12.42 -15.35 -6.34
C GLY A 81 12.81 -14.08 -5.60
N SER A 82 12.55 -14.00 -4.30
CA SER A 82 12.86 -12.83 -3.47
C SER A 82 14.34 -12.84 -3.03
N ALA A 83 14.94 -11.65 -3.02
CA ALA A 83 16.27 -11.46 -2.43
C ALA A 83 16.31 -11.76 -0.91
N PHE A 84 15.15 -11.83 -0.28
CA PHE A 84 15.00 -12.08 1.16
C PHE A 84 14.59 -13.51 1.48
N HIS A 85 14.41 -14.38 0.46
CA HIS A 85 13.92 -15.74 0.65
C HIS A 85 14.70 -16.52 1.72
N ASP A 86 16.02 -16.63 1.55
CA ASP A 86 16.84 -17.44 2.44
C ASP A 86 16.85 -16.91 3.87
N VAL A 87 16.96 -15.59 4.06
CA VAL A 87 16.97 -15.02 5.40
C VAL A 87 15.61 -15.10 6.08
N LEU A 88 14.51 -14.98 5.33
CA LEU A 88 13.16 -15.09 5.89
C LEU A 88 12.74 -16.53 6.16
N ARG A 89 13.23 -17.48 5.38
CA ARG A 89 13.00 -18.92 5.63
C ARG A 89 13.54 -19.36 7.00
N GLU A 90 14.65 -18.79 7.43
CA GLU A 90 15.33 -19.13 8.68
C GLU A 90 15.00 -18.20 9.84
N ALA A 91 14.26 -17.12 9.57
CA ALA A 91 13.88 -16.15 10.59
C ALA A 91 12.69 -16.66 11.42
N ASP A 92 12.87 -16.71 12.73
CA ASP A 92 11.87 -17.20 13.69
C ASP A 92 11.50 -16.20 14.77
N ASP A 93 12.30 -15.14 14.95
CA ASP A 93 12.05 -14.09 15.94
C ASP A 93 12.37 -12.67 15.42
N LEU A 94 11.92 -11.68 16.16
CA LEU A 94 12.18 -10.27 15.86
C LEU A 94 13.49 -9.74 16.43
N ALA A 95 14.24 -10.56 17.19
CA ALA A 95 15.51 -10.21 17.83
C ALA A 95 15.47 -8.85 18.56
N GLY A 96 14.38 -8.58 19.27
CA GLY A 96 14.20 -7.35 20.04
C GLY A 96 13.91 -6.09 19.17
N LEU A 97 13.49 -6.26 17.91
CA LEU A 97 13.11 -5.12 17.07
C LEU A 97 12.03 -4.27 17.74
N PRO A 98 12.29 -2.96 18.02
CA PRO A 98 11.27 -2.08 18.56
C PRO A 98 10.14 -1.87 17.56
N VAL A 99 8.90 -2.01 18.03
CA VAL A 99 7.69 -1.81 17.20
C VAL A 99 6.80 -0.77 17.83
N VAL A 100 6.36 0.21 17.04
CA VAL A 100 5.32 1.18 17.41
C VAL A 100 4.04 0.77 16.72
N VAL A 101 2.96 0.61 17.49
CA VAL A 101 1.64 0.26 16.98
C VAL A 101 0.75 1.49 16.99
N ALA A 102 0.00 1.70 15.91
CA ALA A 102 -0.97 2.78 15.77
C ALA A 102 -2.19 2.31 14.97
N ASP A 103 -3.36 2.83 15.34
CA ASP A 103 -4.65 2.45 14.74
C ASP A 103 -4.90 3.10 13.37
N LEU A 104 -4.26 4.26 13.13
CA LEU A 104 -4.54 5.07 11.95
C LEU A 104 -3.29 5.25 11.09
N HIS A 105 -3.44 4.99 9.80
CA HIS A 105 -2.43 5.30 8.80
C HIS A 105 -2.00 6.79 8.84
N SER A 106 -2.93 7.70 9.08
CA SER A 106 -2.67 9.14 9.19
C SER A 106 -1.82 9.55 10.40
N ALA A 107 -1.61 8.66 11.37
CA ALA A 107 -0.72 8.91 12.51
C ALA A 107 0.77 8.77 12.14
N LEU A 108 1.09 8.12 11.03
CA LEU A 108 2.46 7.82 10.61
C LEU A 108 3.39 9.05 10.61
N PRO A 109 3.05 10.19 10.00
CA PRO A 109 3.93 11.37 10.01
C PRO A 109 4.20 11.91 11.41
N ALA A 110 3.17 11.94 12.28
CA ALA A 110 3.29 12.45 13.64
C ALA A 110 4.17 11.53 14.50
N ILE A 111 4.03 10.20 14.36
CA ILE A 111 4.86 9.21 15.06
C ILE A 111 6.33 9.38 14.67
N LEU A 112 6.62 9.48 13.36
CA LEU A 112 7.99 9.65 12.88
C LEU A 112 8.60 10.97 13.33
N ALA A 113 7.83 12.05 13.28
CA ALA A 113 8.27 13.36 13.76
C ALA A 113 8.59 13.33 15.26
N GLY A 114 7.70 12.76 16.09
CA GLY A 114 7.90 12.62 17.53
C GLY A 114 9.11 11.75 17.88
N TYR A 115 9.26 10.63 17.16
CA TYR A 115 10.39 9.74 17.37
C TYR A 115 11.73 10.42 17.04
N ARG A 116 11.80 11.18 15.94
CA ARG A 116 13.02 11.92 15.53
C ARG A 116 13.32 13.08 16.49
N ALA A 117 12.30 13.82 16.91
CA ALA A 117 12.47 14.95 17.84
C ALA A 117 12.98 14.52 19.23
N GLY A 118 12.59 13.34 19.69
CA GLY A 118 13.02 12.80 21.01
C GLY A 118 14.42 12.17 21.04
N ARG A 119 15.18 12.21 19.93
CA ARG A 119 16.48 11.53 19.85
C ARG A 119 17.62 12.50 19.60
N ALA A 120 18.73 12.25 20.30
CA ALA A 120 20.05 12.77 19.96
C ALA A 120 20.81 11.69 19.18
N GLY A 121 21.37 12.03 18.03
CA GLY A 121 22.19 11.12 17.22
C GLY A 121 21.58 10.76 15.87
N PRO A 122 22.23 9.85 15.09
CA PRO A 122 21.78 9.51 13.75
C PRO A 122 20.40 8.88 13.75
N SER A 123 19.61 9.20 12.72
CA SER A 123 18.29 8.62 12.52
C SER A 123 18.41 7.12 12.23
N PRO A 124 17.66 6.26 12.95
CA PRO A 124 17.63 4.86 12.63
C PRO A 124 16.88 4.63 11.31
N ARG A 125 17.07 3.47 10.72
CA ARG A 125 16.22 3.00 9.63
C ARG A 125 14.85 2.65 10.22
N ILE A 126 13.79 3.12 9.60
CA ILE A 126 12.41 2.88 10.04
C ILE A 126 11.65 2.28 8.87
N ALA A 127 11.10 1.09 9.06
CA ALA A 127 10.18 0.47 8.11
C ALA A 127 8.74 0.71 8.55
N TYR A 128 7.85 0.96 7.59
CA TYR A 128 6.41 1.02 7.83
C TYR A 128 5.77 -0.32 7.46
N VAL A 129 5.16 -0.99 8.43
CA VAL A 129 4.36 -2.19 8.19
C VAL A 129 2.89 -1.81 8.12
N MET A 130 2.32 -1.85 6.91
CA MET A 130 0.95 -1.44 6.65
C MET A 130 0.02 -2.64 6.60
N LEU A 131 -0.94 -2.68 7.53
CA LEU A 131 -2.01 -3.66 7.55
C LEU A 131 -3.17 -3.23 6.64
N ASP A 132 -4.01 -4.18 6.26
CA ASP A 132 -5.26 -3.95 5.51
C ASP A 132 -6.28 -3.08 6.25
N SER A 133 -6.20 -3.00 7.57
CA SER A 133 -6.94 -2.02 8.37
C SER A 133 -6.48 -0.56 8.13
N GLY A 134 -5.27 -0.34 7.63
CA GLY A 134 -4.75 0.98 7.29
C GLY A 134 -5.21 1.46 5.92
N ALA A 135 -4.92 0.70 4.90
CA ALA A 135 -5.36 0.96 3.52
C ALA A 135 -5.12 -0.30 2.67
N LEU A 136 -5.84 -0.49 1.54
CA LEU A 136 -5.54 -1.62 0.66
C LEU A 136 -4.32 -1.33 -0.23
N PRO A 137 -4.28 -0.31 -1.11
CA PRO A 137 -3.04 -0.04 -1.84
C PRO A 137 -2.21 1.02 -1.12
N ALA A 138 -0.96 0.69 -0.82
CA ALA A 138 0.02 1.65 -0.30
C ALA A 138 0.26 2.80 -1.29
N TRP A 139 0.03 2.59 -2.58
CA TRP A 139 0.18 3.61 -3.64
C TRP A 139 -0.69 4.87 -3.42
N PHE A 140 -1.76 4.77 -2.66
CA PHE A 140 -2.59 5.95 -2.33
C PHE A 140 -1.94 6.84 -1.28
N SER A 141 -0.99 6.33 -0.50
CA SER A 141 -0.41 7.04 0.62
C SER A 141 0.59 8.11 0.18
N ARG A 142 0.11 9.34 0.03
CA ARG A 142 0.99 10.50 -0.16
C ARG A 142 1.95 10.69 1.01
N SER A 143 1.50 10.40 2.24
CA SER A 143 2.33 10.53 3.44
C SER A 143 3.48 9.53 3.43
N ALA A 144 3.24 8.25 3.13
CA ALA A 144 4.29 7.27 3.06
C ALA A 144 5.29 7.59 1.93
N ALA A 145 4.80 8.00 0.75
CA ALA A 145 5.65 8.41 -0.36
C ALA A 145 6.55 9.60 0.01
N ALA A 146 5.97 10.67 0.58
CA ALA A 146 6.75 11.86 0.98
C ALA A 146 7.76 11.55 2.09
N LEU A 147 7.43 10.68 3.03
CA LEU A 147 8.34 10.26 4.09
C LEU A 147 9.50 9.38 3.57
N ALA A 148 9.23 8.54 2.58
CA ALA A 148 10.27 7.76 1.91
C ALA A 148 11.20 8.68 1.09
N GLU A 149 10.65 9.63 0.31
CA GLU A 149 11.41 10.62 -0.44
C GLU A 149 12.29 11.49 0.47
N ALA A 150 11.77 11.86 1.64
CA ALA A 150 12.54 12.61 2.65
C ALA A 150 13.57 11.76 3.42
N GLY A 151 13.68 10.45 3.14
CA GLY A 151 14.57 9.53 3.84
C GLY A 151 14.16 9.25 5.29
N TRP A 152 12.88 9.44 5.62
CA TRP A 152 12.34 9.14 6.95
C TRP A 152 11.85 7.71 7.08
N LEU A 153 11.47 7.09 5.96
CA LEU A 153 11.18 5.66 5.86
C LEU A 153 12.24 4.99 5.01
N ALA A 154 12.71 3.84 5.46
CA ALA A 154 13.58 2.96 4.68
C ALA A 154 12.78 2.14 3.67
N GLY A 155 11.53 1.82 3.99
CA GLY A 155 10.62 1.15 3.11
C GLY A 155 9.28 0.83 3.78
N THR A 156 8.35 0.33 2.98
CA THR A 156 7.01 -0.08 3.38
C THR A 156 6.79 -1.56 3.10
N VAL A 157 6.27 -2.28 4.07
CA VAL A 157 5.86 -3.69 3.94
C VAL A 157 4.34 -3.76 4.02
N SER A 158 3.68 -4.24 2.98
CA SER A 158 2.22 -4.44 2.98
C SER A 158 1.88 -5.84 3.48
N VAL A 159 0.92 -5.94 4.38
CA VAL A 159 0.55 -7.18 5.09
C VAL A 159 -0.92 -7.51 4.91
N GLY A 160 -1.27 -8.80 4.94
CA GLY A 160 -2.65 -9.25 4.80
C GLY A 160 -3.18 -9.05 3.38
N GLN A 161 -4.25 -8.30 3.23
CA GLN A 161 -4.84 -7.95 1.94
C GLN A 161 -4.36 -6.58 1.41
N ALA A 162 -3.64 -5.81 2.24
CA ALA A 162 -2.94 -4.60 1.79
C ALA A 162 -1.81 -4.97 0.83
N PHE A 163 -1.58 -4.14 -0.18
CA PHE A 163 -0.56 -4.35 -1.20
C PHE A 163 0.04 -3.03 -1.67
N GLY A 164 1.09 -3.10 -2.48
CA GLY A 164 1.75 -1.92 -3.06
C GLY A 164 2.86 -1.33 -2.20
N GLY A 165 3.32 -2.04 -1.17
CA GLY A 165 4.57 -1.74 -0.47
C GLY A 165 5.80 -2.13 -1.29
N ASP A 166 6.97 -1.82 -0.78
CA ASP A 166 8.25 -2.25 -1.35
C ASP A 166 8.44 -3.76 -1.19
N LEU A 167 7.89 -4.31 -0.10
CA LEU A 167 7.78 -5.74 0.16
C LEU A 167 6.33 -6.12 0.47
N GLU A 168 5.98 -7.35 0.11
CA GLU A 168 4.65 -7.92 0.33
C GLU A 168 4.74 -9.11 1.28
N ALA A 169 3.91 -9.16 2.30
CA ALA A 169 3.89 -10.25 3.26
C ALA A 169 2.46 -10.78 3.50
N VAL A 170 2.36 -12.04 3.89
CA VAL A 170 1.08 -12.72 4.13
C VAL A 170 0.49 -12.34 5.47
N SER A 171 1.31 -12.29 6.51
CA SER A 171 0.89 -12.09 7.89
C SER A 171 1.66 -10.95 8.55
N LEU A 172 1.13 -10.44 9.68
CA LEU A 172 1.85 -9.46 10.48
C LEU A 172 3.21 -9.98 10.92
N HIS A 173 3.30 -11.25 11.32
CA HIS A 173 4.56 -11.87 11.72
C HIS A 173 5.59 -11.84 10.59
N SER A 174 5.23 -12.35 9.40
CA SER A 174 6.13 -12.33 8.24
C SER A 174 6.46 -10.91 7.79
N GLY A 175 5.52 -9.97 7.92
CA GLY A 175 5.76 -8.56 7.64
C GLY A 175 6.75 -7.90 8.58
N LEU A 176 6.70 -8.19 9.86
CA LEU A 176 7.65 -7.68 10.85
C LEU A 176 9.04 -8.30 10.65
N LEU A 177 9.11 -9.59 10.32
CA LEU A 177 10.38 -10.24 9.96
C LEU A 177 11.00 -9.59 8.71
N ALA A 178 10.19 -9.37 7.66
CA ALA A 178 10.64 -8.68 6.45
C ALA A 178 11.12 -7.24 6.75
N ALA A 179 10.42 -6.52 7.61
CA ALA A 179 10.76 -5.14 7.98
C ALA A 179 12.14 -4.99 8.66
N ARG A 180 12.69 -6.04 9.23
CA ARG A 180 14.07 -6.03 9.78
C ARG A 180 15.13 -5.88 8.69
N HIS A 181 14.81 -6.22 7.46
CA HIS A 181 15.74 -6.29 6.34
C HIS A 181 15.57 -5.15 5.31
N VAL A 182 14.58 -4.30 5.54
CA VAL A 182 14.30 -3.09 4.70
C VAL A 182 15.27 -1.96 4.97
#